data_c10089a1fcedf517317d3752a9e9555c
#
_entry.id   c10089a1fcedf517317d3752a9e9555c
#
_cell.length_a   1.000
_cell.length_b   1.000
_cell.length_c   1.000
_cell.angle_alpha   90.00
_cell.angle_beta   90.00
_cell.angle_gamma   90.00
#
_symmetry.space_group_name_H-M   'P 1'
#
loop_
_entity.id
_entity.type
_entity.pdbx_description
1 polymer ?
#
loop_
_entity_poly.entity_id
_entity_poly.type
_entity_poly.pdbx_seq_one_letter_code
_entity_poly.pdbx_strand_id
1 'polypeptide(L)'
;MNYVVESYENYREENRLTTNNARKIEFVTTTRVLDEIIDAKSKILDCAAGTGIYSFWLADRGHDVTATDITPRHVDIMNQALANKNYNMNTAVLDATDMSCFADDTFDIVLNMGPFYHLITEEQREKCMKECLRVLRKGGLLVTAYIPRYYIFQYIAMSDEKYLDEYLAKQLIDTGVLRHDDEKCFWTDTYYASKDEMESIYQRHGLEIVDHFAQDGLAPLLSQKVDKWDENQFKIWCDYHYSVCREQSGLGASNHVVIIGRKIQ
;
A
#
# COMPACT_ATOMS: atom_id res chain seq x y z
N MET A 1 -19.72 -11.67 6.25
CA MET A 1 -18.38 -11.91 6.85
C MET A 1 -17.38 -11.18 5.98
N ASN A 2 -16.43 -10.45 6.54
CA ASN A 2 -15.41 -9.77 5.73
C ASN A 2 -14.18 -10.68 5.66
N TYR A 3 -13.99 -11.36 4.54
CA TYR A 3 -12.91 -12.32 4.34
C TYR A 3 -11.52 -11.69 4.38
N VAL A 4 -11.40 -10.41 4.05
CA VAL A 4 -10.14 -9.67 4.19
C VAL A 4 -9.77 -9.54 5.66
N VAL A 5 -10.72 -9.16 6.53
CA VAL A 5 -10.50 -9.07 7.98
C VAL A 5 -10.11 -10.45 8.54
N GLU A 6 -10.84 -11.51 8.17
CA GLU A 6 -10.54 -12.87 8.63
C GLU A 6 -9.13 -13.33 8.21
N SER A 7 -8.71 -13.00 6.98
CA SER A 7 -7.36 -13.29 6.50
C SER A 7 -6.29 -12.60 7.34
N TYR A 8 -6.49 -11.31 7.66
CA TYR A 8 -5.52 -10.52 8.43
C TYR A 8 -5.55 -10.80 9.94
N GLU A 9 -6.64 -11.26 10.51
CA GLU A 9 -6.67 -11.76 11.90
C GLU A 9 -5.72 -12.97 12.09
N ASN A 10 -5.51 -13.76 11.04
CA ASN A 10 -4.65 -14.93 11.05
C ASN A 10 -3.23 -14.67 10.48
N TYR A 11 -3.00 -13.53 9.86
CA TYR A 11 -1.72 -13.17 9.25
C TYR A 11 -0.85 -12.35 10.21
N ARG A 12 0.47 -12.62 10.23
CA ARG A 12 1.44 -11.86 11.03
C ARG A 12 1.99 -10.68 10.25
N GLU A 13 1.24 -9.57 10.26
CA GLU A 13 1.64 -8.33 9.57
C GLU A 13 2.77 -7.58 10.28
N GLU A 14 2.95 -7.78 11.61
CA GLU A 14 3.82 -6.98 12.49
C GLU A 14 5.26 -6.84 12.01
N ASN A 15 5.76 -7.85 11.30
CA ASN A 15 7.15 -7.86 10.84
C ASN A 15 7.28 -7.95 9.32
N ARG A 16 6.18 -7.80 8.58
CA ARG A 16 6.17 -8.01 7.12
C ARG A 16 7.29 -7.24 6.41
N LEU A 17 7.44 -5.97 6.70
CA LEU A 17 8.41 -5.08 6.04
C LEU A 17 9.80 -5.05 6.69
N THR A 18 10.03 -5.83 7.73
CA THR A 18 11.31 -5.85 8.46
C THR A 18 11.96 -7.24 8.56
N THR A 19 11.26 -8.29 8.11
CA THR A 19 11.68 -9.69 8.30
C THR A 19 12.97 -10.02 7.57
N ASN A 20 13.12 -9.56 6.32
CA ASN A 20 14.25 -9.87 5.46
C ASN A 20 14.54 -8.74 4.47
N ASN A 21 15.65 -8.80 3.74
CA ASN A 21 16.07 -7.76 2.84
C ASN A 21 15.08 -7.52 1.69
N ALA A 22 14.55 -8.59 1.09
CA ALA A 22 13.62 -8.46 -0.03
C ALA A 22 12.35 -7.68 0.33
N ARG A 23 11.86 -7.82 1.58
CA ARG A 23 10.69 -7.11 2.08
C ARG A 23 11.00 -5.70 2.57
N LYS A 24 12.22 -5.47 3.10
CA LYS A 24 12.64 -4.15 3.57
C LYS A 24 12.72 -3.11 2.46
N ILE A 25 12.96 -3.52 1.21
CA ILE A 25 13.07 -2.58 0.07
C ILE A 25 11.80 -1.75 -0.09
N GLU A 26 10.62 -2.35 0.05
CA GLU A 26 9.33 -1.66 0.02
C GLU A 26 9.31 -0.47 1.01
N PHE A 27 9.68 -0.73 2.26
CA PHE A 27 9.71 0.29 3.29
C PHE A 27 10.78 1.36 3.04
N VAL A 28 11.99 0.94 2.67
CA VAL A 28 13.12 1.86 2.42
C VAL A 28 12.81 2.80 1.26
N THR A 29 12.28 2.28 0.15
CA THR A 29 11.95 3.09 -1.03
C THR A 29 10.82 4.07 -0.70
N THR A 30 9.74 3.56 -0.10
CA THR A 30 8.57 4.39 0.22
C THR A 30 8.90 5.52 1.19
N THR A 31 9.63 5.21 2.25
CA THR A 31 10.01 6.23 3.24
C THR A 31 10.96 7.28 2.66
N ARG A 32 11.86 6.92 1.74
CA ARG A 32 12.70 7.91 1.03
C ARG A 32 11.87 8.85 0.16
N VAL A 33 10.87 8.31 -0.56
CA VAL A 33 9.96 9.17 -1.36
C VAL A 33 9.12 10.06 -0.47
N LEU A 34 8.56 9.53 0.61
CA LEU A 34 7.76 10.32 1.55
C LEU A 34 8.59 11.43 2.21
N ASP A 35 9.86 11.18 2.56
CA ASP A 35 10.79 12.20 3.08
C ASP A 35 11.06 13.35 2.08
N GLU A 36 10.98 13.08 0.77
CA GLU A 36 11.17 14.10 -0.27
C GLU A 36 9.93 15.00 -0.46
N ILE A 37 8.72 14.46 -0.21
CA ILE A 37 7.47 15.16 -0.55
C ILE A 37 6.74 15.75 0.66
N ILE A 38 7.13 15.35 1.88
CA ILE A 38 6.53 15.84 3.14
C ILE A 38 7.48 16.83 3.82
N ASP A 39 7.36 18.10 3.46
CA ASP A 39 8.30 19.15 3.88
C ASP A 39 8.07 19.69 5.30
N ALA A 40 6.89 19.57 5.87
CA ALA A 40 6.50 20.19 7.12
C ALA A 40 5.68 19.26 8.00
N LYS A 41 5.52 19.63 9.28
CA LYS A 41 4.57 18.93 10.16
C LYS A 41 3.19 18.94 9.54
N SER A 42 2.69 17.76 9.24
CA SER A 42 1.42 17.53 8.55
C SER A 42 0.48 16.73 9.43
N LYS A 43 -0.81 16.92 9.21
CA LYS A 43 -1.86 16.04 9.74
C LYS A 43 -2.15 14.95 8.74
N ILE A 44 -1.86 13.72 9.11
CA ILE A 44 -1.82 12.56 8.20
C ILE A 44 -2.83 11.51 8.65
N LEU A 45 -3.64 11.06 7.71
CA LEU A 45 -4.45 9.85 7.86
C LEU A 45 -3.75 8.68 7.18
N ASP A 46 -3.51 7.60 7.92
CA ASP A 46 -3.12 6.31 7.38
C ASP A 46 -4.35 5.38 7.48
N CYS A 47 -5.08 5.21 6.38
CA CYS A 47 -6.42 4.64 6.40
C CYS A 47 -6.47 3.11 6.25
N ALA A 48 -5.34 2.43 6.27
CA ALA A 48 -5.19 1.00 6.52
C ALA A 48 -3.76 0.73 6.97
N ALA A 49 -3.48 1.18 8.16
CA ALA A 49 -2.15 1.25 8.72
C ALA A 49 -1.53 -0.13 9.01
N GLY A 50 -2.33 -1.21 8.95
CA GLY A 50 -1.90 -2.51 9.44
C GLY A 50 -1.47 -2.39 10.90
N THR A 51 -0.26 -2.84 11.20
CA THR A 51 0.32 -2.68 12.54
C THR A 51 1.09 -1.38 12.75
N GLY A 52 0.98 -0.43 11.79
CA GLY A 52 1.38 0.96 11.94
C GLY A 52 2.82 1.29 11.54
N ILE A 53 3.49 0.49 10.73
CA ILE A 53 4.91 0.72 10.43
C ILE A 53 5.17 2.12 9.81
N TYR A 54 4.34 2.55 8.86
CA TYR A 54 4.43 3.90 8.29
C TYR A 54 3.93 4.96 9.26
N SER A 55 2.86 4.68 9.99
CA SER A 55 2.29 5.59 10.99
C SER A 55 3.30 5.92 12.10
N PHE A 56 4.00 4.92 12.64
CA PHE A 56 5.05 5.13 13.64
C PHE A 56 6.25 5.90 13.05
N TRP A 57 6.65 5.57 11.83
CA TRP A 57 7.73 6.28 11.14
C TRP A 57 7.41 7.76 10.92
N LEU A 58 6.16 8.11 10.61
CA LEU A 58 5.68 9.49 10.49
C LEU A 58 5.60 10.18 11.86
N ALA A 59 5.10 9.49 12.89
CA ALA A 59 5.02 10.02 14.24
C ALA A 59 6.41 10.31 14.83
N ASP A 60 7.43 9.48 14.55
CA ASP A 60 8.83 9.71 14.91
C ASP A 60 9.38 11.02 14.29
N ARG A 61 8.84 11.47 13.16
CA ARG A 61 9.16 12.73 12.47
C ARG A 61 8.35 13.92 12.97
N GLY A 62 7.47 13.69 13.94
CA GLY A 62 6.68 14.71 14.62
C GLY A 62 5.43 15.14 13.86
N HIS A 63 4.92 14.31 12.92
CA HIS A 63 3.63 14.53 12.30
C HIS A 63 2.47 14.20 13.26
N ASP A 64 1.29 14.79 13.00
CA ASP A 64 0.04 14.46 13.66
C ASP A 64 -0.63 13.31 12.88
N VAL A 65 -0.57 12.09 13.43
CA VAL A 65 -0.97 10.88 12.70
C VAL A 65 -2.27 10.32 13.26
N THR A 66 -3.22 10.07 12.37
CA THR A 66 -4.38 9.23 12.66
C THR A 66 -4.22 7.93 11.88
N ALA A 67 -4.00 6.82 12.58
CA ALA A 67 -3.81 5.50 12.00
C ALA A 67 -5.08 4.66 12.19
N THR A 68 -5.67 4.22 11.10
CA THR A 68 -6.88 3.38 11.17
C THR A 68 -6.67 2.07 10.43
N ASP A 69 -7.38 1.04 10.85
CA ASP A 69 -7.42 -0.25 10.15
C ASP A 69 -8.79 -0.91 10.36
N ILE A 70 -9.25 -1.67 9.39
CA ILE A 70 -10.52 -2.39 9.51
C ILE A 70 -10.41 -3.61 10.44
N THR A 71 -9.18 -4.11 10.68
CA THR A 71 -8.88 -5.28 11.51
C THR A 71 -8.63 -4.85 12.95
N PRO A 72 -9.51 -5.20 13.91
CA PRO A 72 -9.35 -4.79 15.31
C PRO A 72 -8.02 -5.19 15.93
N ARG A 73 -7.52 -6.39 15.63
CA ARG A 73 -6.22 -6.88 16.10
C ARG A 73 -5.07 -5.95 15.72
N HIS A 74 -5.07 -5.37 14.52
CA HIS A 74 -4.04 -4.42 14.10
C HIS A 74 -4.05 -3.14 14.94
N VAL A 75 -5.25 -2.63 15.21
CA VAL A 75 -5.42 -1.44 16.06
C VAL A 75 -4.97 -1.72 17.50
N ASP A 76 -5.27 -2.90 18.04
CA ASP A 76 -4.79 -3.31 19.37
C ASP A 76 -3.26 -3.38 19.43
N ILE A 77 -2.60 -3.88 18.40
CA ILE A 77 -1.13 -3.91 18.31
C ILE A 77 -0.57 -2.49 18.28
N MET A 78 -1.15 -1.57 17.47
CA MET A 78 -0.73 -0.17 17.47
C MET A 78 -0.91 0.48 18.84
N ASN A 79 -2.03 0.26 19.51
CA ASN A 79 -2.30 0.80 20.86
C ASN A 79 -1.28 0.31 21.89
N GLN A 80 -0.94 -0.98 21.86
CA GLN A 80 0.10 -1.55 22.73
C GLN A 80 1.47 -0.91 22.47
N ALA A 81 1.83 -0.71 21.20
CA ALA A 81 3.08 -0.06 20.83
C ALA A 81 3.13 1.44 21.22
N LEU A 82 1.98 2.11 21.23
CA LEU A 82 1.84 3.51 21.64
C LEU A 82 1.93 3.73 23.15
N ALA A 83 1.57 2.74 23.96
CA ALA A 83 1.39 2.89 25.42
C ALA A 83 2.58 3.54 26.15
N ASN A 84 3.80 3.41 25.62
CA ASN A 84 5.02 3.95 26.21
C ASN A 84 5.71 5.01 25.32
N LYS A 85 4.99 5.58 24.35
CA LYS A 85 5.51 6.56 23.39
C LYS A 85 4.78 7.89 23.54
N ASN A 86 5.52 8.97 23.42
CA ASN A 86 4.93 10.31 23.44
C ASN A 86 4.80 10.84 22.01
N TYR A 87 3.94 10.17 21.21
CA TYR A 87 3.63 10.57 19.85
C TYR A 87 2.31 11.33 19.78
N ASN A 88 2.20 12.27 18.85
CA ASN A 88 0.93 12.83 18.43
C ASN A 88 0.28 11.88 17.43
N MET A 89 -0.20 10.73 17.94
CA MET A 89 -0.78 9.68 17.11
C MET A 89 -2.03 9.11 17.79
N ASN A 90 -3.09 8.97 17.01
CA ASN A 90 -4.35 8.34 17.40
C ASN A 90 -4.60 7.11 16.55
N THR A 91 -5.35 6.14 17.08
CA THR A 91 -5.72 4.93 16.35
C THR A 91 -7.22 4.69 16.45
N ALA A 92 -7.81 4.08 15.40
CA ALA A 92 -9.22 3.66 15.42
C ALA A 92 -9.47 2.47 14.48
N VAL A 93 -10.47 1.65 14.83
CA VAL A 93 -11.01 0.66 13.88
C VAL A 93 -11.93 1.40 12.91
N LEU A 94 -11.62 1.33 11.60
CA LEU A 94 -12.34 2.07 10.57
C LEU A 94 -12.27 1.36 9.22
N ASP A 95 -13.38 1.40 8.48
CA ASP A 95 -13.45 0.99 7.07
C ASP A 95 -13.09 2.19 6.17
N ALA A 96 -12.11 2.03 5.29
CA ALA A 96 -11.69 3.07 4.35
C ALA A 96 -12.78 3.48 3.35
N THR A 97 -13.87 2.72 3.24
CA THR A 97 -15.05 3.07 2.45
C THR A 97 -16.08 3.91 3.22
N ASP A 98 -15.90 4.12 4.53
CA ASP A 98 -16.77 4.94 5.38
C ASP A 98 -15.95 5.67 6.45
N MET A 99 -15.49 6.86 6.11
CA MET A 99 -14.74 7.74 7.01
C MET A 99 -15.61 8.89 7.54
N SER A 100 -16.93 8.69 7.66
CA SER A 100 -17.92 9.71 8.07
C SER A 100 -17.66 10.31 9.45
N CYS A 101 -16.83 9.65 10.29
CA CYS A 101 -16.37 10.18 11.57
C CYS A 101 -15.39 11.36 11.43
N PHE A 102 -14.81 11.58 10.25
CA PHE A 102 -13.93 12.71 9.98
C PHE A 102 -14.67 13.79 9.15
N ALA A 103 -14.43 15.05 9.50
CA ALA A 103 -14.92 16.17 8.72
C ALA A 103 -14.19 16.28 7.37
N ASP A 104 -14.81 16.98 6.42
CA ASP A 104 -14.19 17.30 5.14
C ASP A 104 -12.92 18.12 5.34
N ASP A 105 -11.97 18.00 4.41
CA ASP A 105 -10.73 18.77 4.35
C ASP A 105 -9.91 18.74 5.66
N THR A 106 -9.92 17.61 6.37
CA THR A 106 -9.29 17.45 7.70
C THR A 106 -7.79 17.19 7.63
N PHE A 107 -7.33 16.45 6.61
CA PHE A 107 -5.96 15.94 6.52
C PHE A 107 -5.15 16.60 5.41
N ASP A 108 -3.87 16.82 5.67
CA ASP A 108 -2.89 17.29 4.68
C ASP A 108 -2.50 16.17 3.72
N ILE A 109 -2.43 14.94 4.24
CA ILE A 109 -2.03 13.74 3.51
C ILE A 109 -2.93 12.58 3.92
N VAL A 110 -3.34 11.78 2.94
CA VAL A 110 -4.03 10.51 3.16
C VAL A 110 -3.20 9.38 2.54
N LEU A 111 -2.78 8.43 3.38
CA LEU A 111 -2.18 7.19 2.94
C LEU A 111 -3.27 6.13 2.77
N ASN A 112 -3.45 5.65 1.56
CA ASN A 112 -4.35 4.57 1.17
C ASN A 112 -3.48 3.39 0.67
N MET A 113 -2.64 2.83 1.56
CA MET A 113 -1.59 1.89 1.17
C MET A 113 -1.96 0.41 1.42
N GLY A 114 -3.23 0.13 1.67
CA GLY A 114 -3.74 -1.22 1.92
C GLY A 114 -5.11 -1.48 1.28
N PRO A 115 -6.11 -0.62 1.51
CA PRO A 115 -7.51 -0.93 1.16
C PRO A 115 -7.73 -1.15 -0.33
N PHE A 116 -7.11 -0.31 -1.17
CA PHE A 116 -7.48 -0.20 -2.57
C PHE A 116 -7.40 -1.54 -3.31
N TYR A 117 -6.39 -2.35 -3.05
CA TYR A 117 -6.25 -3.66 -3.67
C TYR A 117 -7.08 -4.78 -3.01
N HIS A 118 -7.81 -4.49 -1.92
CA HIS A 118 -8.79 -5.42 -1.34
C HIS A 118 -10.24 -5.08 -1.71
N LEU A 119 -10.46 -3.97 -2.40
CA LEU A 119 -11.78 -3.54 -2.86
C LEU A 119 -12.03 -4.07 -4.28
N ILE A 120 -12.59 -5.29 -4.38
CA ILE A 120 -12.71 -6.03 -5.64
C ILE A 120 -13.76 -5.47 -6.60
N THR A 121 -14.73 -4.67 -6.13
CA THR A 121 -15.74 -4.04 -6.99
C THR A 121 -15.38 -2.57 -7.29
N GLU A 122 -15.74 -2.10 -8.46
CA GLU A 122 -15.54 -0.70 -8.83
C GLU A 122 -16.29 0.24 -7.87
N GLU A 123 -17.50 -0.13 -7.45
CA GLU A 123 -18.29 0.65 -6.49
C GLU A 123 -17.55 0.86 -5.15
N GLN A 124 -16.93 -0.19 -4.62
CA GLN A 124 -16.14 -0.10 -3.39
C GLN A 124 -14.93 0.82 -3.57
N ARG A 125 -14.21 0.68 -4.68
CA ARG A 125 -13.04 1.54 -4.99
C ARG A 125 -13.44 3.00 -5.15
N GLU A 126 -14.55 3.27 -5.86
CA GLU A 126 -15.10 4.62 -6.00
C GLU A 126 -15.51 5.22 -4.65
N LYS A 127 -16.11 4.43 -3.77
CA LYS A 127 -16.51 4.88 -2.44
C LYS A 127 -15.28 5.23 -1.59
N CYS A 128 -14.25 4.36 -1.59
CA CYS A 128 -12.99 4.61 -0.90
C CYS A 128 -12.30 5.89 -1.44
N MET A 129 -12.20 6.04 -2.77
CA MET A 129 -11.61 7.24 -3.38
C MET A 129 -12.34 8.52 -2.98
N LYS A 130 -13.69 8.50 -3.01
CA LYS A 130 -14.50 9.65 -2.60
C LYS A 130 -14.27 10.01 -1.13
N GLU A 131 -14.22 9.04 -0.24
CA GLU A 131 -13.95 9.28 1.18
C GLU A 131 -12.53 9.81 1.41
N CYS A 132 -11.50 9.21 0.77
CA CYS A 132 -10.14 9.73 0.83
C CYS A 132 -10.07 11.19 0.37
N LEU A 133 -10.73 11.53 -0.74
CA LEU A 133 -10.74 12.89 -1.27
C LEU A 133 -11.58 13.85 -0.43
N ARG A 134 -12.67 13.39 0.18
CA ARG A 134 -13.50 14.23 1.05
C ARG A 134 -12.71 14.68 2.29
N VAL A 135 -12.02 13.75 2.94
CA VAL A 135 -11.25 14.05 4.16
C VAL A 135 -9.92 14.76 3.86
N LEU A 136 -9.39 14.64 2.63
CA LEU A 136 -8.18 15.30 2.19
C LEU A 136 -8.46 16.76 1.85
N ARG A 137 -7.67 17.70 2.40
CA ARG A 137 -7.82 19.12 2.09
C ARG A 137 -7.37 19.46 0.65
N LYS A 138 -7.85 20.55 0.13
CA LYS A 138 -7.34 21.12 -1.13
C LYS A 138 -5.82 21.34 -1.05
N GLY A 139 -5.10 20.96 -2.09
CA GLY A 139 -3.63 20.97 -2.15
C GLY A 139 -2.95 19.82 -1.40
N GLY A 140 -3.71 18.99 -0.70
CA GLY A 140 -3.21 17.81 0.01
C GLY A 140 -2.82 16.66 -0.92
N LEU A 141 -2.13 15.67 -0.39
CA LEU A 141 -1.61 14.52 -1.13
C LEU A 141 -2.38 13.25 -0.79
N LEU A 142 -2.84 12.55 -1.82
CA LEU A 142 -3.33 11.17 -1.73
C LEU A 142 -2.22 10.23 -2.19
N VAL A 143 -1.84 9.27 -1.34
CA VAL A 143 -0.81 8.26 -1.59
C VAL A 143 -1.49 6.90 -1.64
N THR A 144 -1.57 6.25 -2.80
CA THR A 144 -2.25 4.95 -2.93
C THR A 144 -1.27 3.88 -3.41
N ALA A 145 -1.19 2.79 -2.65
CA ALA A 145 -0.50 1.60 -3.11
C ALA A 145 -1.44 0.66 -3.89
N TYR A 146 -0.88 -0.01 -4.87
CA TYR A 146 -1.57 -1.06 -5.63
C TYR A 146 -0.61 -2.20 -5.99
N ILE A 147 -1.17 -3.37 -6.32
CA ILE A 147 -0.41 -4.53 -6.76
C ILE A 147 -0.54 -4.62 -8.28
N PRO A 148 0.57 -4.55 -9.05
CA PRO A 148 0.52 -4.61 -10.49
C PRO A 148 0.04 -5.95 -11.03
N ARG A 149 -0.98 -5.90 -11.89
CA ARG A 149 -1.63 -7.05 -12.51
C ARG A 149 -0.68 -7.99 -13.23
N TYR A 150 0.29 -7.43 -13.95
CA TYR A 150 1.19 -8.24 -14.80
C TYR A 150 2.36 -8.86 -14.04
N TYR A 151 2.66 -8.37 -12.84
CA TYR A 151 3.71 -8.92 -11.99
C TYR A 151 3.22 -10.14 -11.21
N ILE A 152 2.00 -10.08 -10.68
CA ILE A 152 1.54 -11.04 -9.68
C ILE A 152 1.51 -12.48 -10.19
N PHE A 153 1.10 -12.70 -11.46
CA PHE A 153 1.11 -14.04 -12.04
C PHE A 153 2.51 -14.66 -12.05
N GLN A 154 3.52 -13.88 -12.44
CA GLN A 154 4.90 -14.32 -12.45
C GLN A 154 5.38 -14.66 -11.04
N TYR A 155 5.04 -13.83 -10.05
CA TYR A 155 5.44 -14.03 -8.67
C TYR A 155 4.85 -15.31 -8.07
N ILE A 156 3.54 -15.56 -8.25
CA ILE A 156 2.90 -16.76 -7.68
C ILE A 156 3.29 -18.03 -8.42
N ALA A 157 3.41 -18.00 -9.74
CA ALA A 157 3.85 -19.15 -10.53
C ALA A 157 5.29 -19.59 -10.20
N MET A 158 6.17 -18.63 -9.84
CA MET A 158 7.52 -18.93 -9.38
C MET A 158 7.57 -19.43 -7.93
N SER A 159 6.54 -19.14 -7.13
CA SER A 159 6.46 -19.61 -5.76
C SER A 159 5.90 -21.04 -5.64
N ASP A 160 4.96 -21.41 -6.52
CA ASP A 160 4.34 -22.75 -6.58
C ASP A 160 3.77 -23.02 -7.98
N GLU A 161 4.27 -24.06 -8.63
CA GLU A 161 3.91 -24.45 -10.01
C GLU A 161 2.41 -24.74 -10.20
N LYS A 162 1.65 -25.04 -9.13
CA LYS A 162 0.19 -25.22 -9.22
C LYS A 162 -0.56 -23.98 -9.68
N TYR A 163 0.08 -22.78 -9.56
CA TYR A 163 -0.46 -21.53 -10.05
C TYR A 163 -0.04 -21.18 -11.48
N LEU A 164 0.75 -22.04 -12.14
CA LEU A 164 1.04 -21.95 -13.55
C LEU A 164 -0.17 -22.50 -14.33
N ASP A 165 -1.26 -21.75 -14.32
CA ASP A 165 -2.60 -22.15 -14.72
C ASP A 165 -3.16 -21.15 -15.74
N GLU A 166 -3.72 -21.65 -16.84
CA GLU A 166 -4.21 -20.82 -17.95
C GLU A 166 -5.45 -19.99 -17.55
N TYR A 167 -6.35 -20.57 -16.77
CA TYR A 167 -7.54 -19.87 -16.29
C TYR A 167 -7.15 -18.72 -15.37
N LEU A 168 -6.24 -18.96 -14.41
CA LEU A 168 -5.74 -17.93 -13.52
C LEU A 168 -5.02 -16.80 -14.28
N ALA A 169 -4.14 -17.15 -15.23
CA ALA A 169 -3.45 -16.17 -16.07
C ALA A 169 -4.44 -15.29 -16.83
N LYS A 170 -5.45 -15.91 -17.44
CA LYS A 170 -6.50 -15.20 -18.19
C LYS A 170 -7.33 -14.31 -17.28
N GLN A 171 -7.76 -14.79 -16.13
CA GLN A 171 -8.56 -14.03 -15.15
C GLN A 171 -7.81 -12.77 -14.67
N LEU A 172 -6.52 -12.91 -14.33
CA LEU A 172 -5.69 -11.79 -13.92
C LEU A 172 -5.52 -10.76 -15.05
N ILE A 173 -5.32 -11.21 -16.29
CA ILE A 173 -5.18 -10.30 -17.45
C ILE A 173 -6.48 -9.57 -17.74
N ASP A 174 -7.61 -10.28 -17.79
CA ASP A 174 -8.89 -9.75 -18.26
C ASP A 174 -9.55 -8.84 -17.21
N THR A 175 -9.54 -9.26 -15.94
CA THR A 175 -10.29 -8.58 -14.87
C THR A 175 -9.40 -7.96 -13.78
N GLY A 176 -8.23 -8.53 -13.54
CA GLY A 176 -7.39 -8.20 -12.39
C GLY A 176 -8.02 -8.54 -11.03
N VAL A 177 -9.08 -9.34 -10.98
CA VAL A 177 -9.78 -9.67 -9.73
C VAL A 177 -9.59 -11.13 -9.40
N LEU A 178 -9.21 -11.43 -8.17
CA LEU A 178 -9.31 -12.74 -7.54
C LEU A 178 -10.19 -12.64 -6.31
N ARG A 179 -11.12 -13.58 -6.19
CA ARG A 179 -12.02 -13.67 -5.03
C ARG A 179 -11.53 -14.79 -4.11
N HIS A 180 -11.82 -14.66 -2.83
CA HIS A 180 -11.48 -15.68 -1.82
C HIS A 180 -12.06 -17.07 -2.13
N ASP A 181 -13.16 -17.16 -2.88
CA ASP A 181 -13.84 -18.39 -3.27
C ASP A 181 -13.41 -18.94 -4.67
N ASP A 182 -12.48 -18.27 -5.35
CA ASP A 182 -11.87 -18.78 -6.56
C ASP A 182 -10.96 -19.98 -6.24
N GLU A 183 -11.06 -21.07 -7.02
CA GLU A 183 -10.29 -22.30 -6.82
C GLU A 183 -8.76 -22.06 -6.77
N LYS A 184 -8.30 -21.08 -7.51
CA LYS A 184 -6.87 -20.69 -7.59
C LYS A 184 -6.53 -19.46 -6.75
N CYS A 185 -7.41 -19.08 -5.83
CA CYS A 185 -7.08 -18.00 -4.91
C CYS A 185 -5.91 -18.40 -4.01
N PHE A 186 -4.91 -17.57 -3.94
CA PHE A 186 -3.69 -17.82 -3.17
C PHE A 186 -3.56 -16.90 -1.95
N TRP A 187 -4.52 -15.99 -1.74
CA TRP A 187 -4.52 -15.07 -0.62
C TRP A 187 -5.95 -14.77 -0.12
N THR A 188 -6.56 -13.68 -0.59
CA THR A 188 -7.92 -13.24 -0.23
C THR A 188 -8.49 -12.42 -1.38
N ASP A 189 -9.66 -11.82 -1.20
CA ASP A 189 -10.25 -10.90 -2.17
C ASP A 189 -9.24 -9.83 -2.56
N THR A 190 -8.84 -9.78 -3.84
CA THR A 190 -7.80 -8.87 -4.30
C THR A 190 -8.07 -8.35 -5.71
N TYR A 191 -7.85 -7.04 -5.89
CA TYR A 191 -7.84 -6.35 -7.16
C TYR A 191 -6.42 -5.96 -7.56
N TYR A 192 -5.98 -6.46 -8.69
CA TYR A 192 -4.68 -6.18 -9.29
C TYR A 192 -4.87 -5.15 -10.41
N ALA A 193 -4.26 -3.98 -10.28
CA ALA A 193 -4.42 -2.90 -11.23
C ALA A 193 -3.26 -2.82 -12.23
N SER A 194 -3.51 -2.27 -13.41
CA SER A 194 -2.43 -1.80 -14.27
C SER A 194 -2.06 -0.34 -13.92
N LYS A 195 -0.87 0.07 -14.35
CA LYS A 195 -0.42 1.46 -14.24
C LYS A 195 -1.44 2.42 -14.86
N ASP A 196 -1.89 2.14 -16.08
CA ASP A 196 -2.79 3.02 -16.83
C ASP A 196 -4.18 3.13 -16.18
N GLU A 197 -4.66 2.04 -15.58
CA GLU A 197 -5.90 2.07 -14.78
C GLU A 197 -5.77 2.99 -13.58
N MET A 198 -4.66 2.91 -12.83
CA MET A 198 -4.44 3.76 -11.66
C MET A 198 -4.30 5.24 -12.03
N GLU A 199 -3.54 5.55 -13.07
CA GLU A 199 -3.43 6.92 -13.58
C GLU A 199 -4.78 7.46 -14.05
N SER A 200 -5.57 6.65 -14.76
CA SER A 200 -6.92 7.01 -15.19
C SER A 200 -7.87 7.27 -14.01
N ILE A 201 -7.79 6.46 -12.95
CA ILE A 201 -8.57 6.67 -11.71
C ILE A 201 -8.22 8.02 -11.09
N TYR A 202 -6.93 8.33 -10.94
CA TYR A 202 -6.48 9.60 -10.38
C TYR A 202 -6.94 10.80 -11.19
N GLN A 203 -6.78 10.74 -12.52
CA GLN A 203 -7.22 11.81 -13.45
C GLN A 203 -8.74 12.04 -13.40
N ARG A 204 -9.54 10.95 -13.38
CA ARG A 204 -11.01 11.05 -13.28
C ARG A 204 -11.48 11.72 -11.98
N HIS A 205 -10.70 11.58 -10.91
CA HIS A 205 -10.99 12.18 -9.61
C HIS A 205 -10.37 13.59 -9.44
N GLY A 206 -9.81 14.18 -10.49
CA GLY A 206 -9.25 15.53 -10.44
C GLY A 206 -7.95 15.65 -9.64
N LEU A 207 -7.19 14.56 -9.54
CA LEU A 207 -5.87 14.55 -8.92
C LEU A 207 -4.78 14.84 -9.97
N GLU A 208 -3.89 15.76 -9.65
CA GLU A 208 -2.64 15.95 -10.37
C GLU A 208 -1.64 14.90 -9.90
N ILE A 209 -1.19 14.00 -10.80
CA ILE A 209 -0.18 12.99 -10.46
C ILE A 209 1.16 13.68 -10.25
N VAL A 210 1.70 13.60 -9.03
CA VAL A 210 2.97 14.23 -8.66
C VAL A 210 4.12 13.23 -8.55
N ASP A 211 3.83 11.95 -8.31
CA ASP A 211 4.82 10.87 -8.34
C ASP A 211 4.15 9.52 -8.64
N HIS A 212 4.94 8.58 -9.20
CA HIS A 212 4.50 7.22 -9.47
C HIS A 212 5.72 6.31 -9.48
N PHE A 213 5.84 5.40 -8.50
CA PHE A 213 7.07 4.64 -8.30
C PHE A 213 6.84 3.20 -7.86
N ALA A 214 7.75 2.32 -8.28
CA ALA A 214 7.83 0.93 -7.84
C ALA A 214 8.43 0.88 -6.42
N GLN A 215 7.76 0.21 -5.47
CA GLN A 215 8.22 0.14 -4.10
C GLN A 215 9.37 -0.87 -3.91
N ASP A 216 9.27 -2.04 -4.53
CA ASP A 216 10.14 -3.19 -4.25
C ASP A 216 10.74 -3.85 -5.51
N GLY A 217 10.25 -3.50 -6.70
CA GLY A 217 10.74 -4.01 -7.98
C GLY A 217 10.76 -5.54 -8.01
N LEU A 218 11.85 -6.09 -8.55
CA LEU A 218 12.05 -7.53 -8.67
C LEU A 218 12.55 -8.21 -7.38
N ALA A 219 12.79 -7.47 -6.30
CA ALA A 219 13.40 -8.04 -5.10
C ALA A 219 12.60 -9.20 -4.49
N PRO A 220 11.26 -9.19 -4.44
CA PRO A 220 10.50 -10.32 -3.93
C PRO A 220 10.67 -11.59 -4.77
N LEU A 221 10.75 -11.48 -6.11
CA LEU A 221 11.06 -12.60 -7.01
C LEU A 221 12.47 -13.17 -6.80
N LEU A 222 13.41 -12.32 -6.42
CA LEU A 222 14.82 -12.65 -6.23
C LEU A 222 15.17 -12.87 -4.75
N SER A 223 14.18 -13.03 -3.87
CA SER A 223 14.35 -13.08 -2.41
C SER A 223 15.41 -14.07 -1.96
N GLN A 224 15.51 -15.27 -2.58
CA GLN A 224 16.52 -16.27 -2.25
C GLN A 224 17.96 -15.77 -2.38
N LYS A 225 18.22 -14.73 -3.20
CA LYS A 225 19.53 -14.08 -3.34
C LYS A 225 19.59 -12.81 -2.49
N VAL A 226 18.59 -11.96 -2.58
CA VAL A 226 18.52 -10.65 -1.91
C VAL A 226 18.65 -10.80 -0.39
N ASP A 227 18.03 -11.82 0.18
CA ASP A 227 18.04 -12.08 1.63
C ASP A 227 19.40 -12.56 2.17
N LYS A 228 20.32 -12.94 1.26
CA LYS A 228 21.69 -13.34 1.62
C LYS A 228 22.71 -12.22 1.57
N TRP A 229 22.31 -11.04 1.08
CA TRP A 229 23.21 -9.91 0.96
C TRP A 229 23.55 -9.32 2.33
N ASP A 230 24.81 -8.90 2.46
CA ASP A 230 25.25 -8.09 3.60
C ASP A 230 24.67 -6.66 3.50
N GLU A 231 24.88 -5.85 4.54
CA GLU A 231 24.36 -4.49 4.62
C GLU A 231 24.84 -3.58 3.48
N ASN A 232 26.09 -3.74 3.03
CA ASN A 232 26.64 -2.93 1.96
C ASN A 232 26.04 -3.32 0.61
N GLN A 233 25.90 -4.61 0.32
CA GLN A 233 25.26 -5.12 -0.90
C GLN A 233 23.78 -4.69 -0.93
N PHE A 234 23.09 -4.82 0.17
CA PHE A 234 21.70 -4.39 0.31
C PHE A 234 21.55 -2.88 0.08
N LYS A 235 22.43 -2.07 0.67
CA LYS A 235 22.45 -0.61 0.46
C LYS A 235 22.65 -0.25 -1.03
N ILE A 236 23.62 -0.88 -1.70
CA ILE A 236 23.87 -0.65 -3.14
C ILE A 236 22.60 -0.96 -3.95
N TRP A 237 21.91 -2.05 -3.64
CA TRP A 237 20.67 -2.40 -4.32
C TRP A 237 19.56 -1.38 -4.07
N CYS A 238 19.36 -0.97 -2.82
CA CYS A 238 18.37 0.05 -2.48
C CYS A 238 18.64 1.38 -3.20
N ASP A 239 19.90 1.82 -3.27
CA ASP A 239 20.28 3.06 -3.95
C ASP A 239 20.07 2.95 -5.48
N TYR A 240 20.41 1.81 -6.09
CA TYR A 240 20.11 1.54 -7.49
C TYR A 240 18.60 1.52 -7.72
N HIS A 241 17.84 0.73 -6.94
CA HIS A 241 16.38 0.65 -7.09
C HIS A 241 15.74 2.04 -6.98
N TYR A 242 16.13 2.81 -5.99
CA TYR A 242 15.62 4.17 -5.79
C TYR A 242 15.88 5.09 -6.99
N SER A 243 17.04 4.96 -7.64
CA SER A 243 17.39 5.77 -8.83
C SER A 243 16.56 5.44 -10.06
N VAL A 244 15.95 4.24 -10.12
CA VAL A 244 15.16 3.76 -11.28
C VAL A 244 13.69 3.46 -10.95
N CYS A 245 13.26 3.58 -9.69
CA CYS A 245 11.92 3.18 -9.27
C CYS A 245 10.78 3.96 -9.95
N ARG A 246 11.07 5.14 -10.51
CA ARG A 246 10.13 5.99 -11.26
C ARG A 246 10.10 5.72 -12.76
N GLU A 247 10.99 4.83 -13.25
CA GLU A 247 11.01 4.47 -14.67
C GLU A 247 9.70 3.75 -15.07
N GLN A 248 9.06 4.26 -16.12
CA GLN A 248 7.76 3.75 -16.58
C GLN A 248 7.76 2.24 -16.86
N SER A 249 8.87 1.74 -17.42
CA SER A 249 9.06 0.31 -17.72
C SER A 249 9.17 -0.55 -16.45
N GLY A 250 9.54 0.03 -15.31
CA GLY A 250 9.72 -0.65 -14.03
C GLY A 250 8.43 -0.82 -13.23
N LEU A 251 7.44 0.04 -13.47
CA LEU A 251 6.19 0.03 -12.67
C LEU A 251 5.40 -1.27 -12.80
N GLY A 252 5.40 -1.89 -13.99
CA GLY A 252 4.76 -3.19 -14.20
C GLY A 252 5.56 -4.39 -13.71
N ALA A 253 6.81 -4.18 -13.27
CA ALA A 253 7.75 -5.21 -12.82
C ALA A 253 8.07 -5.09 -11.31
N SER A 254 7.12 -4.64 -10.51
CA SER A 254 7.22 -4.52 -9.06
C SER A 254 6.07 -5.26 -8.39
N ASN A 255 6.31 -5.80 -7.20
CA ASN A 255 5.22 -6.44 -6.45
C ASN A 255 4.24 -5.40 -5.89
N HIS A 256 4.75 -4.25 -5.47
CA HIS A 256 3.94 -3.10 -5.05
C HIS A 256 4.39 -1.84 -5.78
N VAL A 257 3.42 -0.97 -6.05
CA VAL A 257 3.62 0.33 -6.69
C VAL A 257 2.79 1.37 -5.96
N VAL A 258 3.32 2.58 -5.84
CA VAL A 258 2.61 3.73 -5.27
C VAL A 258 2.41 4.81 -6.32
N ILE A 259 1.20 5.34 -6.37
CA ILE A 259 0.86 6.56 -7.09
C ILE A 259 0.52 7.66 -6.09
N ILE A 260 1.01 8.87 -6.33
CA ILE A 260 0.78 10.03 -5.48
C ILE A 260 0.12 11.13 -6.31
N GLY A 261 -0.99 11.65 -5.81
CA GLY A 261 -1.71 12.74 -6.47
C GLY A 261 -2.01 13.88 -5.53
N ARG A 262 -2.01 15.10 -6.07
CA ARG A 262 -2.39 16.33 -5.39
C ARG A 262 -3.85 16.66 -5.68
N LYS A 263 -4.66 16.91 -4.65
CA LYS A 263 -6.04 17.39 -4.79
C LYS A 263 -6.03 18.85 -5.25
N ILE A 264 -6.50 19.10 -6.48
CA ILE A 264 -6.46 20.46 -7.08
C ILE A 264 -7.72 21.29 -6.73
N GLN A 265 -8.87 20.66 -6.55
CA GLN A 265 -10.17 21.32 -6.30
C GLN A 265 -10.75 20.96 -4.94
#